data_0b0c9f3dbaae562ecfe10b40a123bce3
#
_entry.id   0b0c9f3dbaae562ecfe10b40a123bce3
#
_cell.length_a   1.000
_cell.length_b   1.000
_cell.length_c   1.000
_cell.angle_alpha   90.00
_cell.angle_beta   90.00
_cell.angle_gamma   90.00
#
_symmetry.space_group_name_H-M   'P 1'
#
loop_
_entity.id
_entity.type
_entity.pdbx_description
1 polymer ?
#
loop_
_entity_poly.entity_id
_entity_poly.type
_entity_poly.pdbx_seq_one_letter_code
_entity_poly.pdbx_strand_id
1 'polypeptide(L)'
;GTLAIMVGGKQDIFDSQSEMLDVLGGSIVLCGDYGAGNTTKLANQIIVAANIEAVAEALVLAKKAGLDPNTVYKAIRGGLAGSTVMDAKAPMMIEGNFAPGFRIRLHQKDLHNAILTGKELGVPLPMTSAIQQMLGSLMNAGKGDADHSAIAHFIEDMAGVTISGR
;
A
#
# COMPACT_ATOMS: atom_id res chain seq x y z
N GLY A 1 2.45 -17.24 14.55
CA GLY A 1 2.70 -16.25 13.51
C GLY A 1 1.55 -15.28 13.34
N THR A 2 1.81 -14.14 12.71
CA THR A 2 0.80 -13.06 12.53
C THR A 2 0.57 -12.72 11.06
N LEU A 3 1.13 -13.51 10.14
CA LEU A 3 1.04 -13.23 8.71
C LEU A 3 -0.39 -13.47 8.19
N ALA A 4 -0.82 -12.64 7.25
CA ALA A 4 -1.95 -12.95 6.37
C ALA A 4 -1.42 -13.76 5.19
N ILE A 5 -1.83 -15.03 5.10
CA ILE A 5 -1.36 -15.97 4.06
C ILE A 5 -2.50 -16.24 3.08
N MET A 6 -2.26 -15.93 1.82
CA MET A 6 -3.19 -16.13 0.72
C MET A 6 -2.71 -17.33 -0.10
N VAL A 7 -3.40 -18.46 0.01
CA VAL A 7 -3.01 -19.73 -0.62
C VAL A 7 -3.78 -19.94 -1.92
N GLY A 8 -3.11 -20.44 -2.94
CA GLY A 8 -3.73 -20.94 -4.16
C GLY A 8 -3.31 -22.39 -4.40
N GLY A 9 -4.26 -23.29 -4.57
CA GLY A 9 -4.00 -24.72 -4.77
C GLY A 9 -5.23 -25.60 -4.51
N LYS A 10 -5.01 -26.88 -4.39
CA LYS A 10 -6.07 -27.87 -4.14
C LYS A 10 -6.43 -27.92 -2.64
N GLN A 11 -7.71 -28.11 -2.35
CA GLN A 11 -8.25 -28.14 -0.97
C GLN A 11 -7.59 -29.23 -0.12
N ASP A 12 -7.46 -30.44 -0.65
CA ASP A 12 -6.88 -31.59 0.06
C ASP A 12 -5.41 -31.35 0.45
N ILE A 13 -4.64 -30.69 -0.43
CA ILE A 13 -3.25 -30.31 -0.15
C ILE A 13 -3.23 -29.20 0.90
N PHE A 14 -4.09 -28.19 0.79
CA PHE A 14 -4.20 -27.11 1.77
C PHE A 14 -4.51 -27.66 3.17
N ASP A 15 -5.49 -28.56 3.28
CA ASP A 15 -5.89 -29.19 4.53
C ASP A 15 -4.75 -30.00 5.15
N SER A 16 -3.97 -30.70 4.32
CA SER A 16 -2.82 -31.50 4.79
C SER A 16 -1.67 -30.65 5.33
N GLN A 17 -1.62 -29.35 5.01
CA GLN A 17 -0.56 -28.41 5.45
C GLN A 17 -1.03 -27.44 6.54
N SER A 18 -2.27 -27.59 7.04
CA SER A 18 -2.89 -26.64 7.98
C SER A 18 -2.04 -26.43 9.23
N GLU A 19 -1.54 -27.48 9.87
CA GLU A 19 -0.70 -27.37 11.08
C GLU A 19 0.57 -26.53 10.86
N MET A 20 1.23 -26.69 9.71
CA MET A 20 2.42 -25.90 9.37
C MET A 20 2.04 -24.44 9.11
N LEU A 21 0.96 -24.21 8.39
CA LEU A 21 0.50 -22.86 8.06
C LEU A 21 0.07 -22.09 9.31
N ASP A 22 -0.59 -22.73 10.27
CA ASP A 22 -1.06 -22.13 11.54
C ASP A 22 0.11 -21.63 12.41
N VAL A 23 1.30 -22.22 12.29
CA VAL A 23 2.51 -21.72 12.96
C VAL A 23 2.95 -20.37 12.38
N LEU A 24 2.75 -20.15 11.08
CA LEU A 24 3.24 -18.99 10.35
C LEU A 24 2.23 -17.84 10.31
N GLY A 25 0.96 -18.14 10.14
CA GLY A 25 -0.10 -17.19 9.86
C GLY A 25 -1.09 -16.98 11.01
N GLY A 26 -1.55 -15.73 11.15
CA GLY A 26 -2.70 -15.39 11.99
C GLY A 26 -4.02 -15.35 11.21
N SER A 27 -3.94 -15.32 9.87
CA SER A 27 -5.07 -15.38 8.94
C SER A 27 -4.64 -16.13 7.70
N ILE A 28 -5.21 -17.29 7.46
CA ILE A 28 -4.81 -18.19 6.37
C ILE A 28 -6.06 -18.53 5.56
N VAL A 29 -6.04 -18.21 4.27
CA VAL A 29 -7.20 -18.38 3.40
C VAL A 29 -6.79 -19.09 2.12
N LEU A 30 -7.46 -20.19 1.80
CA LEU A 30 -7.41 -20.79 0.45
C LEU A 30 -8.27 -19.95 -0.49
N CYS A 31 -7.61 -19.19 -1.38
CA CYS A 31 -8.25 -18.22 -2.26
C CYS A 31 -8.83 -18.84 -3.54
N GLY A 32 -8.51 -20.11 -3.80
CA GLY A 32 -8.92 -20.85 -5.00
C GLY A 32 -7.81 -21.75 -5.53
N ASP A 33 -7.90 -22.14 -6.79
CA ASP A 33 -6.94 -23.02 -7.44
C ASP A 33 -5.55 -22.32 -7.65
N TYR A 34 -4.63 -23.00 -8.29
CA TYR A 34 -3.28 -22.49 -8.57
C TYR A 34 -3.29 -21.07 -9.16
N GLY A 35 -2.47 -20.18 -8.60
CA GLY A 35 -2.42 -18.77 -8.98
C GLY A 35 -3.37 -17.84 -8.21
N ALA A 36 -4.45 -18.36 -7.61
CA ALA A 36 -5.44 -17.54 -6.90
C ALA A 36 -4.84 -16.73 -5.73
N GLY A 37 -3.92 -17.33 -4.97
CA GLY A 37 -3.20 -16.62 -3.90
C GLY A 37 -2.40 -15.42 -4.41
N ASN A 38 -1.70 -15.58 -5.55
CA ASN A 38 -0.96 -14.48 -6.17
C ASN A 38 -1.90 -13.36 -6.65
N THR A 39 -3.00 -13.70 -7.33
CA THR A 39 -3.99 -12.72 -7.78
C THR A 39 -4.62 -11.98 -6.61
N THR A 40 -4.95 -12.69 -5.53
CA THR A 40 -5.44 -12.09 -4.29
C THR A 40 -4.41 -11.12 -3.69
N LYS A 41 -3.13 -11.48 -3.70
CA LYS A 41 -2.05 -10.58 -3.27
C LYS A 41 -1.96 -9.32 -4.14
N LEU A 42 -2.12 -9.43 -5.46
CA LEU A 42 -2.15 -8.26 -6.34
C LEU A 42 -3.33 -7.33 -6.02
N ALA A 43 -4.53 -7.88 -5.79
CA ALA A 43 -5.69 -7.10 -5.35
C ALA A 43 -5.43 -6.37 -4.02
N ASN A 44 -4.81 -7.05 -3.04
CA ASN A 44 -4.37 -6.42 -1.79
C ASN A 44 -3.42 -5.24 -2.05
N GLN A 45 -2.42 -5.40 -2.92
CA GLN A 45 -1.42 -4.37 -3.19
C GLN A 45 -2.03 -3.14 -3.89
N ILE A 46 -3.02 -3.32 -4.75
CA ILE A 46 -3.80 -2.21 -5.34
C ILE A 46 -4.46 -1.39 -4.23
N ILE A 47 -5.16 -2.03 -3.30
CA ILE A 47 -5.86 -1.35 -2.20
C ILE A 47 -4.87 -0.64 -1.28
N VAL A 48 -3.78 -1.30 -0.91
CA VAL A 48 -2.74 -0.71 -0.06
C VAL A 48 -2.13 0.53 -0.71
N ALA A 49 -1.77 0.45 -2.00
CA ALA A 49 -1.20 1.59 -2.73
C ALA A 49 -2.15 2.77 -2.81
N ALA A 50 -3.42 2.51 -3.18
CA ALA A 50 -4.44 3.54 -3.29
C ALA A 50 -4.74 4.22 -1.95
N ASN A 51 -4.76 3.45 -0.85
CA ASN A 51 -4.92 4.02 0.49
C ASN A 51 -3.75 4.94 0.88
N ILE A 52 -2.51 4.51 0.62
CA ILE A 52 -1.31 5.31 0.97
C ILE A 52 -1.31 6.62 0.19
N GLU A 53 -1.60 6.55 -1.10
CA GLU A 53 -1.64 7.71 -1.98
C GLU A 53 -2.74 8.68 -1.56
N ALA A 54 -3.97 8.22 -1.34
CA ALA A 54 -5.08 9.04 -0.88
C ALA A 54 -4.81 9.71 0.48
N VAL A 55 -4.12 9.02 1.40
CA VAL A 55 -3.67 9.60 2.68
C VAL A 55 -2.65 10.71 2.44
N ALA A 56 -1.71 10.53 1.52
CA ALA A 56 -0.72 11.55 1.19
C ALA A 56 -1.37 12.81 0.61
N GLU A 57 -2.29 12.67 -0.36
CA GLU A 57 -3.05 13.81 -0.91
C GLU A 57 -3.85 14.54 0.17
N ALA A 58 -4.57 13.81 1.02
CA ALA A 58 -5.38 14.38 2.08
C ALA A 58 -4.53 15.19 3.09
N LEU A 59 -3.37 14.66 3.50
CA LEU A 59 -2.49 15.34 4.45
C LEU A 59 -1.79 16.55 3.81
N VAL A 60 -1.40 16.49 2.53
CA VAL A 60 -0.85 17.63 1.79
C VAL A 60 -1.91 18.73 1.64
N LEU A 61 -3.15 18.37 1.27
CA LEU A 61 -4.26 19.31 1.20
C LEU A 61 -4.49 20.00 2.56
N ALA A 62 -4.55 19.24 3.64
CA ALA A 62 -4.71 19.75 4.99
C ALA A 62 -3.60 20.75 5.35
N LYS A 63 -2.33 20.38 5.11
CA LYS A 63 -1.17 21.23 5.36
C LYS A 63 -1.21 22.51 4.54
N LYS A 64 -1.55 22.42 3.25
CA LYS A 64 -1.67 23.59 2.36
C LYS A 64 -2.80 24.54 2.79
N ALA A 65 -3.87 24.00 3.39
CA ALA A 65 -4.98 24.77 3.96
C ALA A 65 -4.66 25.38 5.34
N GLY A 66 -3.45 25.21 5.86
CA GLY A 66 -3.02 25.74 7.16
C GLY A 66 -3.46 24.90 8.36
N LEU A 67 -3.94 23.68 8.13
CA LEU A 67 -4.33 22.76 9.20
C LEU A 67 -3.12 21.93 9.68
N ASP A 68 -3.17 21.50 10.94
CA ASP A 68 -2.21 20.53 11.45
C ASP A 68 -2.55 19.11 10.95
N PRO A 69 -1.67 18.47 10.15
CA PRO A 69 -1.93 17.12 9.60
C PRO A 69 -2.22 16.06 10.67
N ASN A 70 -1.61 16.17 11.85
CA ASN A 70 -1.86 15.24 12.96
C ASN A 70 -3.28 15.40 13.53
N THR A 71 -3.76 16.62 13.63
CA THR A 71 -5.14 16.90 14.06
C THR A 71 -6.14 16.35 13.03
N VAL A 72 -5.88 16.56 11.73
CA VAL A 72 -6.73 16.02 10.66
C VAL A 72 -6.75 14.50 10.70
N TYR A 73 -5.58 13.83 10.78
CA TYR A 73 -5.48 12.39 10.93
C TYR A 73 -6.32 11.87 12.09
N LYS A 74 -6.18 12.47 13.28
CA LYS A 74 -6.97 12.07 14.48
C LYS A 74 -8.47 12.23 14.28
N ALA A 75 -8.90 13.28 13.57
CA ALA A 75 -10.31 13.55 13.34
C ALA A 75 -10.98 12.54 12.38
N ILE A 76 -10.26 12.07 11.35
CA ILE A 76 -10.85 11.22 10.30
C ILE A 76 -10.61 9.73 10.49
N ARG A 77 -9.60 9.31 11.26
CA ARG A 77 -9.22 7.89 11.39
C ARG A 77 -10.32 7.00 11.97
N GLY A 78 -11.21 7.55 12.80
CA GLY A 78 -12.33 6.80 13.39
C GLY A 78 -13.57 6.71 12.50
N GLY A 79 -13.59 7.38 11.36
CA GLY A 79 -14.69 7.38 10.39
C GLY A 79 -14.46 6.42 9.22
N LEU A 80 -15.28 6.54 8.18
CA LEU A 80 -15.20 5.70 6.97
C LEU A 80 -13.87 5.83 6.20
N ALA A 81 -13.16 6.94 6.35
CA ALA A 81 -11.84 7.15 5.76
C ALA A 81 -10.74 6.35 6.46
N GLY A 82 -10.99 5.90 7.71
CA GLY A 82 -10.02 5.16 8.51
C GLY A 82 -9.70 3.80 7.90
N SER A 83 -8.42 3.39 8.00
CA SER A 83 -7.96 2.08 7.56
C SER A 83 -6.70 1.69 8.32
N THR A 84 -6.41 0.37 8.39
CA THR A 84 -5.13 -0.13 8.93
C THR A 84 -3.94 0.49 8.19
N VAL A 85 -4.08 0.74 6.89
CA VAL A 85 -3.04 1.40 6.08
C VAL A 85 -2.84 2.84 6.52
N MET A 86 -3.92 3.61 6.71
CA MET A 86 -3.84 4.98 7.22
C MET A 86 -3.15 5.01 8.60
N ASP A 87 -3.56 4.13 9.53
CA ASP A 87 -2.97 4.08 10.87
C ASP A 87 -1.49 3.73 10.87
N ALA A 88 -1.05 2.89 9.93
CA ALA A 88 0.35 2.53 9.80
C ALA A 88 1.20 3.60 9.09
N LYS A 89 0.63 4.39 8.17
CA LYS A 89 1.42 5.23 7.24
C LYS A 89 1.27 6.74 7.46
N ALA A 90 0.11 7.21 7.92
CA ALA A 90 -0.07 8.64 8.21
C ALA A 90 0.92 9.16 9.27
N PRO A 91 1.19 8.47 10.38
CA PRO A 91 2.21 8.91 11.34
C PRO A 91 3.60 9.05 10.70
N MET A 92 4.00 8.11 9.83
CA MET A 92 5.29 8.19 9.14
C MET A 92 5.42 9.45 8.27
N MET A 93 4.35 9.80 7.53
CA MET A 93 4.30 11.02 6.71
C MET A 93 4.35 12.29 7.57
N ILE A 94 3.59 12.31 8.67
CA ILE A 94 3.51 13.46 9.61
C ILE A 94 4.85 13.70 10.30
N GLU A 95 5.54 12.62 10.69
CA GLU A 95 6.85 12.67 11.34
C GLU A 95 8.01 12.89 10.36
N GLY A 96 7.78 12.65 9.06
CA GLY A 96 8.83 12.64 8.03
C GLY A 96 9.79 11.47 8.19
N ASN A 97 9.34 10.36 8.76
CA ASN A 97 10.13 9.15 8.97
C ASN A 97 9.74 8.07 7.95
N PHE A 98 10.56 7.89 6.94
CA PHE A 98 10.36 6.92 5.86
C PHE A 98 11.32 5.73 5.94
N ALA A 99 11.71 5.35 7.16
CA ALA A 99 12.45 4.09 7.38
C ALA A 99 11.61 2.90 6.86
N PRO A 100 12.21 2.00 6.02
CA PRO A 100 11.42 1.06 5.24
C PRO A 100 10.83 -0.08 6.09
N GLY A 101 9.49 -0.12 6.19
CA GLY A 101 8.74 -1.34 6.49
C GLY A 101 8.45 -2.12 5.20
N PHE A 102 8.06 -1.42 4.12
CA PHE A 102 7.92 -1.98 2.77
C PHE A 102 8.39 -0.97 1.74
N ARG A 103 9.43 -1.32 0.97
CA ARG A 103 10.13 -0.39 0.08
C ARG A 103 9.33 -0.02 -1.16
N ILE A 104 9.52 1.23 -1.63
CA ILE A 104 8.97 1.74 -2.90
C ILE A 104 9.23 0.76 -4.05
N ARG A 105 10.47 0.29 -4.23
CA ARG A 105 10.84 -0.62 -5.33
C ARG A 105 10.01 -1.91 -5.34
N LEU A 106 9.67 -2.44 -4.17
CA LEU A 106 8.88 -3.67 -4.04
C LEU A 106 7.41 -3.40 -4.39
N HIS A 107 6.86 -2.28 -3.93
CA HIS A 107 5.49 -1.92 -4.25
C HIS A 107 5.31 -1.57 -5.72
N GLN A 108 6.27 -0.82 -6.30
CA GLN A 108 6.31 -0.51 -7.72
C GLN A 108 6.30 -1.78 -8.59
N LYS A 109 7.10 -2.79 -8.22
CA LYS A 109 7.09 -4.11 -8.87
C LYS A 109 5.73 -4.80 -8.72
N ASP A 110 5.13 -4.76 -7.54
CA ASP A 110 3.83 -5.41 -7.29
C ASP A 110 2.71 -4.75 -8.12
N LEU A 111 2.68 -3.41 -8.22
CA LEU A 111 1.74 -2.69 -9.08
C LEU A 111 1.98 -2.97 -10.57
N HIS A 112 3.24 -3.10 -10.99
CA HIS A 112 3.57 -3.52 -12.35
C HIS A 112 2.95 -4.88 -12.68
N ASN A 113 3.11 -5.86 -11.81
CA ASN A 113 2.51 -7.18 -11.97
C ASN A 113 0.98 -7.11 -12.01
N ALA A 114 0.37 -6.27 -11.15
CA ALA A 114 -1.09 -6.08 -11.15
C ALA A 114 -1.58 -5.50 -12.50
N ILE A 115 -0.86 -4.50 -13.05
CA ILE A 115 -1.19 -3.89 -14.34
C ILE A 115 -1.06 -4.90 -15.48
N LEU A 116 0.00 -5.72 -15.50
CA LEU A 116 0.17 -6.77 -16.49
C LEU A 116 -0.96 -7.78 -16.43
N THR A 117 -1.30 -8.27 -15.24
CA THR A 117 -2.42 -9.20 -15.03
C THR A 117 -3.74 -8.57 -15.45
N GLY A 118 -3.98 -7.29 -15.09
CA GLY A 118 -5.17 -6.55 -15.54
C GLY A 118 -5.25 -6.48 -17.07
N LYS A 119 -4.13 -6.21 -17.74
CA LYS A 119 -4.07 -6.15 -19.21
C LYS A 119 -4.40 -7.52 -19.85
N GLU A 120 -3.86 -8.61 -19.31
CA GLU A 120 -4.13 -9.96 -19.79
C GLU A 120 -5.60 -10.35 -19.63
N LEU A 121 -6.23 -9.92 -18.53
CA LEU A 121 -7.63 -10.21 -18.22
C LEU A 121 -8.63 -9.18 -18.80
N GLY A 122 -8.15 -8.14 -19.47
CA GLY A 122 -9.00 -7.05 -19.99
C GLY A 122 -9.59 -6.15 -18.90
N VAL A 123 -8.98 -6.08 -17.71
CA VAL A 123 -9.42 -5.23 -16.59
C VAL A 123 -8.63 -3.92 -16.58
N PRO A 124 -9.25 -2.76 -16.80
CA PRO A 124 -8.56 -1.47 -16.72
C PRO A 124 -8.26 -1.12 -15.26
N LEU A 125 -7.02 -0.69 -14.99
CA LEU A 125 -6.54 -0.28 -13.67
C LEU A 125 -5.97 1.16 -13.70
N PRO A 126 -6.80 2.19 -13.94
CA PRO A 126 -6.32 3.55 -14.15
C PRO A 126 -5.64 4.14 -12.90
N MET A 127 -6.24 3.99 -11.72
CA MET A 127 -5.67 4.47 -10.45
C MET A 127 -4.35 3.78 -10.14
N THR A 128 -4.29 2.45 -10.25
CA THR A 128 -3.06 1.67 -10.04
C THR A 128 -1.95 2.12 -10.98
N SER A 129 -2.28 2.42 -12.24
CA SER A 129 -1.32 2.91 -13.24
C SER A 129 -0.77 4.28 -12.87
N ALA A 130 -1.62 5.21 -12.40
CA ALA A 130 -1.19 6.53 -11.95
C ALA A 130 -0.24 6.42 -10.75
N ILE A 131 -0.59 5.64 -9.72
CA ILE A 131 0.25 5.44 -8.54
C ILE A 131 1.58 4.77 -8.91
N GLN A 132 1.55 3.81 -9.81
CA GLN A 132 2.76 3.14 -10.30
C GLN A 132 3.73 4.13 -10.96
N GLN A 133 3.22 5.13 -11.72
CA GLN A 133 4.04 6.20 -12.30
C GLN A 133 4.64 7.14 -11.23
N MET A 134 3.86 7.48 -10.17
CA MET A 134 4.35 8.28 -9.05
C MET A 134 5.50 7.57 -8.33
N LEU A 135 5.34 6.28 -8.02
CA LEU A 135 6.42 5.46 -7.43
C LEU A 135 7.62 5.34 -8.36
N GLY A 136 7.39 5.23 -9.67
CA GLY A 136 8.44 5.22 -10.69
C GLY A 136 9.28 6.52 -10.70
N SER A 137 8.62 7.67 -10.55
CA SER A 137 9.31 8.97 -10.42
C SER A 137 10.21 9.00 -9.18
N LEU A 138 9.73 8.48 -8.05
CA LEU A 138 10.53 8.39 -6.83
C LEU A 138 11.70 7.40 -6.95
N MET A 139 11.52 6.31 -7.70
CA MET A 139 12.62 5.40 -8.04
C MET A 139 13.73 6.14 -8.80
N ASN A 140 13.38 6.94 -9.81
CA ASN A 140 14.32 7.73 -10.59
C ASN A 140 15.02 8.82 -9.74
N ALA A 141 14.35 9.33 -8.70
CA ALA A 141 14.91 10.25 -7.72
C ALA A 141 15.78 9.56 -6.63
N GLY A 142 16.08 8.27 -6.79
CA GLY A 142 16.93 7.52 -5.84
C GLY A 142 16.23 7.11 -4.53
N LYS A 143 14.90 7.27 -4.41
CA LYS A 143 14.14 6.97 -3.18
C LYS A 143 13.59 5.54 -3.13
N GLY A 144 14.05 4.64 -4.00
CA GLY A 144 13.53 3.27 -4.12
C GLY A 144 13.65 2.42 -2.86
N ASP A 145 14.56 2.74 -1.96
CA ASP A 145 14.76 2.04 -0.69
C ASP A 145 13.98 2.63 0.50
N ALA A 146 13.35 3.79 0.34
CA ALA A 146 12.47 4.36 1.34
C ALA A 146 11.17 3.53 1.48
N ASP A 147 10.48 3.70 2.61
CA ASP A 147 9.14 3.14 2.78
C ASP A 147 8.19 3.68 1.71
N HIS A 148 7.23 2.87 1.29
CA HIS A 148 6.26 3.25 0.25
C HIS A 148 5.36 4.43 0.64
N SER A 149 5.26 4.77 1.92
CA SER A 149 4.63 6.01 2.39
C SER A 149 5.34 7.28 1.91
N ALA A 150 6.61 7.16 1.47
CA ALA A 150 7.34 8.27 0.87
C ALA A 150 6.77 8.72 -0.49
N ILE A 151 5.69 8.10 -1.00
CA ILE A 151 4.88 8.64 -2.09
C ILE A 151 4.40 10.07 -1.75
N ALA A 152 4.25 10.39 -0.47
CA ALA A 152 3.94 11.73 0.00
C ALA A 152 4.87 12.79 -0.58
N HIS A 153 6.16 12.50 -0.77
CA HIS A 153 7.11 13.44 -1.38
C HIS A 153 6.74 13.84 -2.81
N PHE A 154 6.12 12.93 -3.59
CA PHE A 154 5.67 13.26 -4.93
C PHE A 154 4.57 14.34 -4.89
N ILE A 155 3.62 14.21 -3.98
CA ILE A 155 2.52 15.17 -3.81
C ILE A 155 3.00 16.46 -3.15
N GLU A 156 3.90 16.37 -2.16
CA GLU A 156 4.55 17.52 -1.51
C GLU A 156 5.29 18.40 -2.52
N ASP A 157 6.09 17.78 -3.39
CA ASP A 157 6.86 18.47 -4.43
C ASP A 157 5.93 19.21 -5.42
N MET A 158 4.84 18.55 -5.86
CA MET A 158 3.84 19.17 -6.74
C MET A 158 3.09 20.33 -6.07
N ALA A 159 2.79 20.21 -4.79
CA ALA A 159 2.03 21.21 -4.03
C ALA A 159 2.92 22.33 -3.47
N GLY A 160 4.24 22.17 -3.45
CA GLY A 160 5.17 23.11 -2.83
C GLY A 160 4.93 23.26 -1.32
N VAL A 161 4.67 22.14 -0.62
CA VAL A 161 4.45 22.12 0.84
C VAL A 161 4.92 20.76 1.39
N THR A 162 5.41 20.76 2.63
CA THR A 162 5.84 19.54 3.31
C THR A 162 4.89 19.20 4.46
N ILE A 163 4.43 17.97 4.57
CA ILE A 163 3.51 17.48 5.62
C ILE A 163 4.19 17.61 6.98
N SER A 164 5.42 17.09 7.09
CA SER A 164 6.21 17.18 8.32
C SER A 164 6.58 18.63 8.64
N GLY A 165 6.47 19.02 9.89
CA GLY A 165 6.73 20.39 10.35
C GLY A 165 8.21 20.79 10.43
N ARG A 166 9.08 20.29 9.52
CA ARG A 166 10.49 20.68 9.43
C ARG A 166 10.69 21.84 8.50
#